data_28df55c38583e80ec228d80e4eba2465
#
_entry.id   28df55c38583e80ec228d80e4eba2465
#
_cell.length_a   1.000
_cell.length_b   1.000
_cell.length_c   1.000
_cell.angle_alpha   90.00
_cell.angle_beta   90.00
_cell.angle_gamma   90.00
#
_symmetry.space_group_name_H-M   'P 1'
#
loop_
_entity.id
_entity.type
_entity.pdbx_description
1 polymer ?
#
loop_
_entity_poly.entity_id
_entity_poly.type
_entity_poly.pdbx_seq_one_letter_code
_entity_poly.pdbx_strand_id
1 'polypeptide(L)'
;MNIKFPLAKETINAEDVNALCDWLKSYPRLTKGQLTWDVEAAWSKFIGTKHAVFNNSGSSANLLMIYAAIQAGRIPNKKIAVPSVGWVTTIAPAIQFGLHPIMVGADKDTFGMDLDQLEEVCKTEKPDAVIFVQVLGVPHYKERLLALKEKYGFILLEDACAALGASYSDGKKVGTVGDMSSFSFYFGHQLSTIEGGMVNTDDKELYEMLLMLRSHGWAKDLSEESYEQKMNSHDIDDFHSPFAFFVPGFNLRSTDLQAFLGLRQIDKAQWAADNRNKNHILYARTLHNFVEYQKWGDNFPVSISFGALAQNE
;
A
#
# COMPACT_ATOMS: atom_id res chain seq x y z
N MET A 1 20.78 -23.04 -11.14
CA MET A 1 21.33 -21.94 -12.00
C MET A 1 21.92 -20.87 -11.09
N ASN A 2 23.17 -20.50 -11.27
CA ASN A 2 23.70 -19.31 -10.59
C ASN A 2 23.16 -18.07 -11.31
N ILE A 3 22.14 -17.42 -10.73
CA ILE A 3 21.62 -16.17 -11.26
C ILE A 3 22.64 -15.08 -10.94
N LYS A 4 23.30 -14.54 -11.96
CA LYS A 4 24.33 -13.52 -11.82
C LYS A 4 23.76 -12.18 -11.32
N PHE A 5 22.48 -11.89 -11.66
CA PHE A 5 21.75 -10.70 -11.26
C PHE A 5 20.36 -11.12 -10.75
N PRO A 6 20.20 -11.34 -9.44
CA PRO A 6 18.90 -11.69 -8.87
C PRO A 6 17.94 -10.49 -8.92
N LEU A 7 16.63 -10.77 -8.92
CA LEU A 7 15.57 -9.75 -8.90
C LEU A 7 15.72 -8.84 -7.67
N ALA A 8 16.01 -9.40 -6.52
CA ALA A 8 16.24 -8.68 -5.28
C ALA A 8 17.29 -9.38 -4.43
N LYS A 9 17.90 -8.63 -3.52
CA LYS A 9 18.70 -9.20 -2.44
C LYS A 9 17.74 -9.41 -1.26
N GLU A 10 17.64 -10.65 -0.79
CA GLU A 10 16.80 -10.99 0.34
C GLU A 10 17.19 -10.22 1.59
N THR A 11 16.20 -9.71 2.31
CA THR A 11 16.36 -9.00 3.59
C THR A 11 16.20 -9.93 4.79
N ILE A 12 15.55 -11.09 4.59
CA ILE A 12 15.48 -12.17 5.59
C ILE A 12 16.84 -12.88 5.59
N ASN A 13 17.51 -12.86 6.71
CA ASN A 13 18.84 -13.46 6.87
C ASN A 13 18.82 -14.66 7.84
N ALA A 14 19.98 -15.28 8.07
CA ALA A 14 20.11 -16.45 8.94
C ALA A 14 19.68 -16.15 10.39
N GLU A 15 19.90 -14.93 10.87
CA GLU A 15 19.48 -14.51 12.22
C GLU A 15 17.95 -14.47 12.32
N ASP A 16 17.26 -13.95 11.29
CA ASP A 16 15.79 -13.94 11.25
C ASP A 16 15.21 -15.36 11.23
N VAL A 17 15.81 -16.25 10.42
CA VAL A 17 15.40 -17.65 10.33
C VAL A 17 15.63 -18.38 11.66
N ASN A 18 16.78 -18.20 12.29
CA ASN A 18 17.06 -18.81 13.58
C ASN A 18 16.09 -18.32 14.68
N ALA A 19 15.83 -17.01 14.74
CA ALA A 19 14.87 -16.45 15.68
C ALA A 19 13.45 -16.98 15.42
N LEU A 20 13.05 -17.14 14.16
CA LEU A 20 11.77 -17.75 13.80
C LEU A 20 11.70 -19.21 14.26
N CYS A 21 12.77 -19.99 14.04
CA CYS A 21 12.84 -21.38 14.52
C CYS A 21 12.72 -21.49 16.04
N ASP A 22 13.37 -20.58 16.79
CA ASP A 22 13.30 -20.56 18.23
C ASP A 22 11.91 -20.16 18.73
N TRP A 23 11.27 -19.18 18.11
CA TRP A 23 9.90 -18.82 18.41
C TRP A 23 8.93 -19.99 18.14
N LEU A 24 9.09 -20.71 17.03
CA LEU A 24 8.23 -21.86 16.68
C LEU A 24 8.35 -23.01 17.70
N LYS A 25 9.51 -23.20 18.38
CA LYS A 25 9.68 -24.20 19.42
C LYS A 25 8.81 -23.94 20.68
N SER A 26 8.29 -22.73 20.85
CA SER A 26 7.33 -22.40 21.91
C SER A 26 5.88 -22.83 21.57
N TYR A 27 5.66 -23.45 20.40
CA TYR A 27 4.34 -23.85 19.90
C TYR A 27 3.31 -22.71 19.90
N PRO A 28 3.65 -21.54 19.36
CA PRO A 28 2.75 -20.40 19.37
C PRO A 28 1.54 -20.62 18.44
N ARG A 29 0.53 -19.78 18.63
CA ARG A 29 -0.56 -19.68 17.65
C ARG A 29 0.00 -19.04 16.36
N LEU A 30 -0.17 -19.73 15.19
CA LEU A 30 0.41 -19.29 13.92
C LEU A 30 -0.53 -18.45 13.05
N THR A 31 -1.85 -18.56 13.25
CA THR A 31 -2.82 -17.70 12.57
C THR A 31 -2.82 -16.30 13.14
N LYS A 32 -3.53 -15.35 12.51
CA LYS A 32 -3.65 -13.96 12.98
C LYS A 32 -3.88 -13.89 14.49
N GLY A 33 -3.04 -13.18 15.21
CA GLY A 33 -3.08 -12.99 16.66
C GLY A 33 -2.36 -11.71 17.08
N GLN A 34 -1.66 -11.74 18.21
CA GLN A 34 -1.03 -10.57 18.81
C GLN A 34 0.07 -9.96 17.95
N LEU A 35 0.93 -10.79 17.33
CA LEU A 35 2.02 -10.29 16.49
C LEU A 35 1.50 -9.52 15.27
N THR A 36 0.31 -9.87 14.77
CA THR A 36 -0.35 -9.09 13.71
C THR A 36 -0.66 -7.67 14.18
N TRP A 37 -1.20 -7.49 15.39
CA TRP A 37 -1.45 -6.16 15.96
C TRP A 37 -0.13 -5.39 16.20
N ASP A 38 0.88 -6.08 16.69
CA ASP A 38 2.18 -5.48 16.96
C ASP A 38 2.86 -4.97 15.68
N VAL A 39 2.81 -5.75 14.59
CA VAL A 39 3.37 -5.32 13.29
C VAL A 39 2.58 -4.18 12.67
N GLU A 40 1.25 -4.17 12.80
CA GLU A 40 0.40 -3.06 12.36
C GLU A 40 0.77 -1.75 13.09
N ALA A 41 0.93 -1.81 14.42
CA ALA A 41 1.33 -0.67 15.23
C ALA A 41 2.76 -0.18 14.91
N ALA A 42 3.72 -1.10 14.80
CA ALA A 42 5.10 -0.76 14.43
C ALA A 42 5.19 -0.14 13.03
N TRP A 43 4.42 -0.68 12.07
CA TRP A 43 4.37 -0.19 10.71
C TRP A 43 3.72 1.18 10.60
N SER A 44 2.56 1.40 11.22
CA SER A 44 1.90 2.71 11.21
C SER A 44 2.79 3.80 11.79
N LYS A 45 3.52 3.49 12.86
CA LYS A 45 4.54 4.38 13.44
C LYS A 45 5.70 4.65 12.47
N PHE A 46 6.19 3.63 11.74
CA PHE A 46 7.27 3.80 10.77
C PHE A 46 6.86 4.66 9.59
N ILE A 47 5.67 4.46 9.04
CA ILE A 47 5.13 5.25 7.92
C ILE A 47 4.71 6.65 8.38
N GLY A 48 4.12 6.79 9.56
CA GLY A 48 3.58 8.05 10.06
C GLY A 48 2.07 8.21 9.83
N THR A 49 1.32 7.10 9.85
CA THR A 49 -0.15 7.06 9.76
C THR A 49 -0.75 6.61 11.10
N LYS A 50 -2.05 6.87 11.33
CA LYS A 50 -2.73 6.45 12.56
C LYS A 50 -2.99 4.95 12.60
N HIS A 51 -3.33 4.36 11.46
CA HIS A 51 -3.80 2.99 11.37
C HIS A 51 -3.11 2.24 10.23
N ALA A 52 -2.93 0.94 10.44
CA ALA A 52 -2.44 0.00 9.45
C ALA A 52 -3.20 -1.32 9.58
N VAL A 53 -3.45 -2.00 8.46
CA VAL A 53 -4.17 -3.28 8.40
C VAL A 53 -3.34 -4.27 7.60
N PHE A 54 -2.73 -5.25 8.29
CA PHE A 54 -1.88 -6.27 7.69
C PHE A 54 -2.72 -7.35 7.01
N ASN A 55 -2.39 -7.65 5.77
CA ASN A 55 -3.09 -8.63 4.94
C ASN A 55 -2.09 -9.53 4.18
N ASN A 56 -2.58 -10.46 3.36
CA ASN A 56 -1.75 -11.54 2.81
C ASN A 56 -0.94 -11.17 1.56
N SER A 57 -1.14 -9.99 0.94
CA SER A 57 -0.33 -9.55 -0.20
C SER A 57 -0.58 -8.07 -0.55
N GLY A 58 0.34 -7.43 -1.28
CA GLY A 58 0.11 -6.08 -1.83
C GLY A 58 -1.08 -6.03 -2.79
N SER A 59 -1.31 -7.09 -3.55
CA SER A 59 -2.50 -7.20 -4.42
C SER A 59 -3.79 -7.18 -3.63
N SER A 60 -3.83 -7.90 -2.51
CA SER A 60 -4.95 -7.87 -1.58
C SER A 60 -5.09 -6.52 -0.88
N ALA A 61 -4.00 -5.80 -0.64
CA ALA A 61 -4.03 -4.45 -0.11
C ALA A 61 -4.74 -3.49 -1.08
N ASN A 62 -4.41 -3.52 -2.37
CA ASN A 62 -5.10 -2.73 -3.40
C ASN A 62 -6.59 -3.10 -3.50
N LEU A 63 -6.91 -4.40 -3.46
CA LEU A 63 -8.29 -4.88 -3.49
C LEU A 63 -9.09 -4.40 -2.27
N LEU A 64 -8.53 -4.53 -1.07
CA LEU A 64 -9.16 -4.06 0.17
C LEU A 64 -9.36 -2.55 0.18
N MET A 65 -8.37 -1.77 -0.26
CA MET A 65 -8.41 -0.31 -0.31
C MET A 65 -9.54 0.18 -1.21
N ILE A 66 -9.65 -0.34 -2.44
CA ILE A 66 -10.73 0.03 -3.37
C ILE A 66 -12.09 -0.42 -2.83
N TYR A 67 -12.18 -1.64 -2.30
CA TYR A 67 -13.45 -2.16 -1.80
C TYR A 67 -13.90 -1.45 -0.52
N ALA A 68 -12.99 -1.05 0.37
CA ALA A 68 -13.30 -0.24 1.53
C ALA A 68 -13.89 1.13 1.14
N ALA A 69 -13.30 1.78 0.12
CA ALA A 69 -13.84 3.03 -0.41
C ALA A 69 -15.26 2.87 -0.98
N ILE A 70 -15.54 1.74 -1.67
CA ILE A 70 -16.89 1.42 -2.17
C ILE A 70 -17.87 1.20 -1.01
N GLN A 71 -17.52 0.35 -0.03
CA GLN A 71 -18.40 0.00 1.07
C GLN A 71 -18.65 1.18 2.03
N ALA A 72 -17.70 2.11 2.14
CA ALA A 72 -17.87 3.37 2.87
C ALA A 72 -18.62 4.45 2.05
N GLY A 73 -19.13 4.12 0.86
CA GLY A 73 -19.91 5.07 0.03
C GLY A 73 -19.09 6.19 -0.59
N ARG A 74 -17.74 6.05 -0.65
CA ARG A 74 -16.85 7.09 -1.19
C ARG A 74 -16.76 7.09 -2.72
N ILE A 75 -17.35 6.09 -3.41
CA ILE A 75 -17.33 5.94 -4.88
C ILE A 75 -18.79 5.78 -5.41
N PRO A 76 -19.66 6.79 -5.23
CA PRO A 76 -21.09 6.67 -5.55
C PRO A 76 -21.38 6.57 -7.05
N ASN A 77 -20.58 7.22 -7.93
CA ASN A 77 -20.77 7.21 -9.38
C ASN A 77 -20.02 6.07 -10.07
N LYS A 78 -19.30 5.25 -9.29
CA LYS A 78 -18.51 4.10 -9.77
C LYS A 78 -17.41 4.46 -10.78
N LYS A 79 -16.91 5.69 -10.75
CA LYS A 79 -15.82 6.16 -11.61
C LYS A 79 -14.51 6.29 -10.84
N ILE A 80 -13.43 5.75 -11.38
CA ILE A 80 -12.09 5.81 -10.81
C ILE A 80 -11.05 6.16 -11.87
N ALA A 81 -10.24 7.20 -11.65
CA ALA A 81 -9.09 7.49 -12.49
C ALA A 81 -7.93 6.56 -12.10
N VAL A 82 -7.32 5.93 -13.09
CA VAL A 82 -6.27 4.92 -12.92
C VAL A 82 -5.06 5.23 -13.80
N PRO A 83 -3.83 4.90 -13.38
CA PRO A 83 -2.63 5.16 -14.17
C PRO A 83 -2.52 4.18 -15.34
N SER A 84 -1.97 4.64 -16.47
CA SER A 84 -1.62 3.78 -17.62
C SER A 84 -0.34 2.97 -17.39
N VAL A 85 0.52 3.41 -16.46
CA VAL A 85 1.74 2.71 -16.06
C VAL A 85 1.63 2.30 -14.60
N GLY A 86 1.67 0.99 -14.34
CA GLY A 86 1.52 0.43 -13.01
C GLY A 86 1.43 -1.10 -13.04
N TRP A 87 1.28 -1.69 -11.87
CA TRP A 87 1.05 -3.12 -11.76
C TRP A 87 -0.44 -3.44 -12.02
N VAL A 88 -0.72 -4.61 -12.59
CA VAL A 88 -2.09 -5.00 -12.96
C VAL A 88 -3.08 -4.93 -11.79
N THR A 89 -2.65 -5.26 -10.56
CA THR A 89 -3.52 -5.24 -9.37
C THR A 89 -3.81 -3.86 -8.82
N THR A 90 -3.20 -2.80 -9.37
CA THR A 90 -3.61 -1.42 -9.14
C THR A 90 -4.96 -1.12 -9.81
N ILE A 91 -5.24 -1.76 -10.96
CA ILE A 91 -6.43 -1.49 -11.79
C ILE A 91 -7.47 -2.62 -11.70
N ALA A 92 -7.01 -3.88 -11.66
CA ALA A 92 -7.89 -5.05 -11.72
C ALA A 92 -9.05 -5.02 -10.70
N PRO A 93 -8.86 -4.60 -9.43
CA PRO A 93 -9.97 -4.52 -8.47
C PRO A 93 -11.09 -3.57 -8.90
N ALA A 94 -10.76 -2.47 -9.58
CA ALA A 94 -11.79 -1.56 -10.10
C ALA A 94 -12.73 -2.28 -11.06
N ILE A 95 -12.18 -3.09 -11.97
CA ILE A 95 -12.95 -3.88 -12.93
C ILE A 95 -13.74 -4.98 -12.22
N GLN A 96 -13.10 -5.70 -11.27
CA GLN A 96 -13.71 -6.80 -10.52
C GLN A 96 -14.94 -6.34 -9.72
N PHE A 97 -14.93 -5.09 -9.21
CA PHE A 97 -16.05 -4.52 -8.45
C PHE A 97 -17.03 -3.71 -9.32
N GLY A 98 -16.89 -3.76 -10.63
CA GLY A 98 -17.81 -3.09 -11.56
C GLY A 98 -17.70 -1.57 -11.54
N LEU A 99 -16.53 -1.03 -11.19
CA LEU A 99 -16.22 0.38 -11.39
C LEU A 99 -15.88 0.63 -12.86
N HIS A 100 -15.99 1.88 -13.28
CA HIS A 100 -15.55 2.35 -14.60
C HIS A 100 -14.15 2.99 -14.46
N PRO A 101 -13.07 2.28 -14.85
CA PRO A 101 -11.73 2.83 -14.82
C PRO A 101 -11.52 3.81 -15.98
N ILE A 102 -11.03 5.01 -15.67
CA ILE A 102 -10.68 6.05 -16.63
C ILE A 102 -9.15 6.13 -16.66
N MET A 103 -8.56 5.74 -17.78
CA MET A 103 -7.11 5.71 -17.94
C MET A 103 -6.54 7.13 -18.02
N VAL A 104 -5.50 7.40 -17.24
CA VAL A 104 -4.70 8.62 -17.30
C VAL A 104 -3.30 8.26 -17.77
N GLY A 105 -2.78 9.01 -18.75
CA GLY A 105 -1.45 8.78 -19.32
C GLY A 105 -0.33 8.97 -18.32
N ALA A 106 0.87 8.59 -18.73
CA ALA A 106 2.08 8.75 -17.91
C ALA A 106 2.83 10.03 -18.29
N ASP A 107 3.35 10.73 -17.29
CA ASP A 107 4.30 11.80 -17.45
C ASP A 107 5.69 11.23 -17.80
N LYS A 108 6.32 11.78 -18.82
CA LYS A 108 7.60 11.26 -19.36
C LYS A 108 8.78 11.46 -18.41
N ASP A 109 8.72 12.46 -17.54
CA ASP A 109 9.83 12.80 -16.64
C ASP A 109 9.76 11.98 -15.34
N THR A 110 8.56 11.70 -14.84
CA THR A 110 8.37 10.97 -13.59
C THR A 110 7.91 9.53 -13.79
N PHE A 111 7.49 9.15 -15.00
CA PHE A 111 6.82 7.88 -15.36
C PHE A 111 5.51 7.64 -14.59
N GLY A 112 5.17 8.55 -13.69
CA GLY A 112 3.93 8.52 -12.95
C GLY A 112 2.75 9.09 -13.74
N MET A 113 1.60 9.23 -13.06
CA MET A 113 0.39 9.77 -13.68
C MET A 113 0.60 11.21 -14.16
N ASP A 114 0.23 11.50 -15.41
CA ASP A 114 0.20 12.86 -15.95
C ASP A 114 -0.90 13.68 -15.27
N LEU A 115 -0.51 14.67 -14.47
CA LEU A 115 -1.46 15.47 -13.70
C LEU A 115 -2.20 16.53 -14.54
N ASP A 116 -1.73 16.89 -15.73
CA ASP A 116 -2.49 17.74 -16.67
C ASP A 116 -3.65 16.93 -17.25
N GLN A 117 -3.41 15.69 -17.68
CA GLN A 117 -4.46 14.77 -18.12
C GLN A 117 -5.41 14.40 -16.98
N LEU A 118 -4.90 14.18 -15.76
CA LEU A 118 -5.77 13.95 -14.60
C LEU A 118 -6.70 15.12 -14.36
N GLU A 119 -6.21 16.35 -14.43
CA GLU A 119 -7.05 17.53 -14.26
C GLU A 119 -8.14 17.61 -15.35
N GLU A 120 -7.84 17.29 -16.59
CA GLU A 120 -8.83 17.25 -17.67
C GLU A 120 -9.88 16.13 -17.43
N VAL A 121 -9.45 14.95 -17.02
CA VAL A 121 -10.35 13.86 -16.61
C VAL A 121 -11.24 14.29 -15.43
N CYS A 122 -10.72 15.01 -14.46
CA CYS A 122 -11.53 15.53 -13.36
C CYS A 122 -12.60 16.52 -13.80
N LYS A 123 -12.31 17.37 -14.80
CA LYS A 123 -13.28 18.32 -15.37
C LYS A 123 -14.41 17.62 -16.16
N THR A 124 -14.05 16.65 -17.00
CA THR A 124 -14.95 16.03 -17.96
C THR A 124 -15.69 14.83 -17.41
N GLU A 125 -14.98 13.92 -16.72
CA GLU A 125 -15.48 12.64 -16.26
C GLU A 125 -15.91 12.63 -14.78
N LYS A 126 -15.35 13.52 -13.98
CA LYS A 126 -15.62 13.67 -12.53
C LYS A 126 -15.51 12.34 -11.78
N PRO A 127 -14.31 11.71 -11.74
CA PRO A 127 -14.12 10.47 -11.03
C PRO A 127 -14.32 10.68 -9.51
N ASP A 128 -14.94 9.68 -8.85
CA ASP A 128 -15.09 9.68 -7.38
C ASP A 128 -13.76 9.36 -6.69
N ALA A 129 -12.90 8.61 -7.36
CA ALA A 129 -11.62 8.15 -6.83
C ALA A 129 -10.49 8.32 -7.85
N VAL A 130 -9.29 8.52 -7.32
CA VAL A 130 -8.03 8.47 -8.08
C VAL A 130 -7.12 7.48 -7.38
N ILE A 131 -6.59 6.47 -8.11
CA ILE A 131 -5.51 5.64 -7.60
C ILE A 131 -4.19 6.09 -8.24
N PHE A 132 -3.24 6.50 -7.39
CA PHE A 132 -1.96 7.07 -7.77
C PHE A 132 -0.84 6.14 -7.39
N VAL A 133 0.03 5.80 -8.35
CA VAL A 133 1.16 4.88 -8.13
C VAL A 133 2.45 5.66 -7.97
N GLN A 134 3.23 5.32 -6.94
CA GLN A 134 4.62 5.78 -6.81
C GLN A 134 5.53 4.89 -7.66
N VAL A 135 5.53 5.16 -8.96
CA VAL A 135 6.16 4.30 -9.97
C VAL A 135 7.62 4.04 -9.63
N LEU A 136 7.99 2.76 -9.55
CA LEU A 136 9.33 2.26 -9.25
C LEU A 136 9.93 2.77 -7.92
N GLY A 137 9.14 3.38 -7.03
CA GLY A 137 9.61 3.88 -5.74
C GLY A 137 10.19 5.29 -5.78
N VAL A 138 9.80 6.06 -6.77
CA VAL A 138 10.23 7.47 -6.95
C VAL A 138 9.06 8.41 -6.64
N PRO A 139 9.10 9.18 -5.53
CA PRO A 139 8.05 10.12 -5.17
C PRO A 139 7.99 11.31 -6.13
N HIS A 140 6.76 11.76 -6.44
CA HIS A 140 6.58 12.91 -7.32
C HIS A 140 5.24 13.64 -7.07
N TYR A 141 5.19 14.91 -7.43
CA TYR A 141 4.01 15.78 -7.59
C TYR A 141 3.00 15.84 -6.42
N LYS A 142 3.44 15.61 -5.17
CA LYS A 142 2.56 15.59 -3.99
C LYS A 142 1.66 16.83 -3.90
N GLU A 143 2.26 18.02 -3.95
CA GLU A 143 1.55 19.29 -3.75
C GLU A 143 0.46 19.50 -4.80
N ARG A 144 0.78 19.21 -6.06
CA ARG A 144 -0.17 19.34 -7.17
C ARG A 144 -1.30 18.32 -7.07
N LEU A 145 -0.98 17.07 -6.70
CA LEU A 145 -1.96 16.02 -6.51
C LEU A 145 -2.95 16.35 -5.39
N LEU A 146 -2.46 16.88 -4.27
CA LEU A 146 -3.30 17.34 -3.16
C LEU A 146 -4.17 18.53 -3.54
N ALA A 147 -3.64 19.49 -4.32
CA ALA A 147 -4.44 20.61 -4.83
C ALA A 147 -5.57 20.15 -5.77
N LEU A 148 -5.33 19.14 -6.61
CA LEU A 148 -6.37 18.53 -7.44
C LEU A 148 -7.42 17.80 -6.60
N LYS A 149 -6.98 17.05 -5.59
CA LYS A 149 -7.88 16.39 -4.64
C LYS A 149 -8.80 17.40 -3.94
N GLU A 150 -8.26 18.48 -3.42
CA GLU A 150 -9.04 19.54 -2.76
C GLU A 150 -10.02 20.20 -3.74
N LYS A 151 -9.57 20.50 -4.95
CA LYS A 151 -10.37 21.18 -5.98
C LYS A 151 -11.55 20.34 -6.49
N TYR A 152 -11.35 19.02 -6.68
CA TYR A 152 -12.32 18.14 -7.34
C TYR A 152 -13.01 17.17 -6.40
N GLY A 153 -12.55 17.01 -5.15
CA GLY A 153 -13.22 16.26 -4.10
C GLY A 153 -13.19 14.73 -4.23
N PHE A 154 -12.27 14.16 -5.02
CA PHE A 154 -12.13 12.72 -5.14
C PHE A 154 -11.42 12.10 -3.92
N ILE A 155 -11.74 10.82 -3.61
CA ILE A 155 -10.93 10.05 -2.68
C ILE A 155 -9.60 9.65 -3.34
N LEU A 156 -8.48 9.89 -2.65
CA LEU A 156 -7.14 9.58 -3.16
C LEU A 156 -6.63 8.28 -2.57
N LEU A 157 -6.35 7.30 -3.42
CA LEU A 157 -5.76 6.01 -3.07
C LEU A 157 -4.31 5.98 -3.57
N GLU A 158 -3.37 5.63 -2.70
CA GLU A 158 -1.94 5.64 -3.03
C GLU A 158 -1.40 4.21 -3.10
N ASP A 159 -1.07 3.71 -4.29
CA ASP A 159 -0.32 2.46 -4.43
C ASP A 159 1.16 2.72 -4.22
N ALA A 160 1.63 2.44 -3.02
CA ALA A 160 3.01 2.62 -2.57
C ALA A 160 3.78 1.29 -2.49
N CYS A 161 3.27 0.22 -3.11
CA CYS A 161 3.90 -1.11 -3.05
C CYS A 161 5.37 -1.11 -3.47
N ALA A 162 5.76 -0.26 -4.42
CA ALA A 162 7.13 -0.15 -4.89
C ALA A 162 7.98 0.90 -4.14
N ALA A 163 7.40 1.65 -3.17
CA ALA A 163 7.99 2.88 -2.64
C ALA A 163 8.23 2.86 -1.12
N LEU A 164 8.36 1.69 -0.52
CA LEU A 164 8.58 1.52 0.91
C LEU A 164 9.83 2.29 1.36
N GLY A 165 9.63 3.23 2.31
CA GLY A 165 10.68 4.06 2.86
C GLY A 165 11.01 5.33 2.07
N ALA A 166 10.46 5.49 0.86
CA ALA A 166 10.60 6.72 0.09
C ALA A 166 9.91 7.90 0.78
N SER A 167 10.41 9.10 0.59
CA SER A 167 9.84 10.31 1.20
C SER A 167 9.87 11.52 0.27
N TYR A 168 8.96 12.43 0.52
CA TYR A 168 8.90 13.72 -0.13
C TYR A 168 9.93 14.69 0.47
N SER A 169 10.18 15.81 -0.21
CA SER A 169 11.15 16.84 0.21
C SER A 169 10.86 17.44 1.60
N ASP A 170 9.62 17.41 2.06
CA ASP A 170 9.22 17.84 3.41
C ASP A 170 9.44 16.78 4.49
N GLY A 171 10.02 15.62 4.15
CA GLY A 171 10.29 14.50 5.04
C GLY A 171 9.11 13.56 5.30
N LYS A 172 7.91 13.86 4.78
CA LYS A 172 6.77 12.92 4.87
C LYS A 172 7.03 11.70 3.99
N LYS A 173 6.75 10.52 4.54
CA LYS A 173 6.88 9.29 3.77
C LYS A 173 5.78 9.12 2.73
N VAL A 174 6.12 8.46 1.64
CA VAL A 174 5.16 7.90 0.70
C VAL A 174 4.20 6.98 1.47
N GLY A 175 2.93 7.02 1.11
CA GLY A 175 1.86 6.31 1.82
C GLY A 175 1.13 7.14 2.88
N THR A 176 1.49 8.45 3.03
CA THR A 176 0.84 9.38 3.97
C THR A 176 0.04 10.47 3.29
N VAL A 177 -0.09 10.43 1.97
CA VAL A 177 -0.70 11.50 1.16
C VAL A 177 -2.13 11.16 0.75
N GLY A 178 -2.40 9.88 0.47
CA GLY A 178 -3.73 9.40 0.15
C GLY A 178 -4.64 9.28 1.37
N ASP A 179 -5.96 9.14 1.15
CA ASP A 179 -6.92 8.75 2.19
C ASP A 179 -6.65 7.32 2.68
N MET A 180 -6.16 6.48 1.76
CA MET A 180 -5.59 5.17 2.05
C MET A 180 -4.35 4.95 1.19
N SER A 181 -3.44 4.09 1.67
CA SER A 181 -2.28 3.65 0.91
C SER A 181 -2.03 2.15 1.07
N SER A 182 -1.49 1.51 0.02
CA SER A 182 -1.13 0.09 0.02
C SER A 182 0.36 -0.12 -0.06
N PHE A 183 0.84 -1.18 0.61
CA PHE A 183 2.23 -1.65 0.55
C PHE A 183 2.28 -3.15 0.34
N SER A 184 3.41 -3.63 -0.21
CA SER A 184 3.67 -5.05 -0.43
C SER A 184 4.94 -5.49 0.27
N PHE A 185 4.89 -6.67 0.88
CA PHE A 185 6.03 -7.35 1.50
C PHE A 185 6.39 -8.65 0.79
N TYR A 186 6.09 -8.73 -0.51
CA TYR A 186 6.58 -9.79 -1.38
C TYR A 186 8.12 -9.73 -1.47
N PHE A 187 8.78 -10.87 -1.64
CA PHE A 187 10.26 -10.94 -1.59
C PHE A 187 10.98 -10.01 -2.58
N GLY A 188 10.34 -9.64 -3.67
CA GLY A 188 10.89 -8.73 -4.69
C GLY A 188 10.88 -7.26 -4.29
N HIS A 189 10.19 -6.89 -3.21
CA HIS A 189 10.13 -5.51 -2.71
C HIS A 189 11.29 -5.17 -1.75
N GLN A 190 11.21 -4.01 -1.10
CA GLN A 190 12.27 -3.48 -0.24
C GLN A 190 12.44 -4.28 1.05
N LEU A 191 11.33 -4.80 1.59
CA LEU A 191 11.27 -5.69 2.76
C LEU A 191 10.36 -6.87 2.43
N SER A 192 10.59 -8.00 3.09
CA SER A 192 9.79 -9.20 2.85
C SER A 192 9.24 -9.81 4.16
N THR A 193 7.99 -10.23 4.10
CA THR A 193 7.38 -11.15 5.07
C THR A 193 7.07 -12.51 4.44
N ILE A 194 7.84 -12.90 3.40
CA ILE A 194 7.58 -13.99 2.47
C ILE A 194 6.48 -13.54 1.49
N GLU A 195 5.26 -13.50 1.94
CA GLU A 195 4.08 -12.86 1.37
C GLU A 195 3.46 -11.93 2.41
N GLY A 196 2.89 -10.81 1.99
CA GLY A 196 2.22 -9.86 2.87
C GLY A 196 1.89 -8.55 2.18
N GLY A 197 0.97 -7.84 2.75
CA GLY A 197 0.58 -6.49 2.34
C GLY A 197 0.06 -5.69 3.51
N MET A 198 0.02 -4.37 3.36
CA MET A 198 -0.51 -3.46 4.38
C MET A 198 -1.36 -2.39 3.72
N VAL A 199 -2.48 -2.04 4.35
CA VAL A 199 -3.24 -0.83 4.01
C VAL A 199 -3.12 0.14 5.16
N ASN A 200 -2.77 1.40 4.86
CA ASN A 200 -2.69 2.48 5.84
C ASN A 200 -3.81 3.49 5.63
N THR A 201 -4.26 4.12 6.71
CA THR A 201 -5.20 5.23 6.68
C THR A 201 -5.16 6.03 7.99
N ASP A 202 -5.56 7.30 7.93
CA ASP A 202 -5.80 8.14 9.11
C ASP A 202 -7.30 8.25 9.44
N ASP A 203 -8.17 7.75 8.56
CA ASP A 203 -9.63 7.76 8.70
C ASP A 203 -10.09 6.52 9.48
N LYS A 204 -10.75 6.76 10.64
CA LYS A 204 -11.25 5.68 11.52
C LYS A 204 -12.34 4.84 10.84
N GLU A 205 -13.23 5.44 10.06
CA GLU A 205 -14.29 4.70 9.36
C GLU A 205 -13.71 3.73 8.32
N LEU A 206 -12.74 4.21 7.52
CA LEU A 206 -12.04 3.37 6.55
C LEU A 206 -11.23 2.27 7.24
N TYR A 207 -10.57 2.57 8.35
CA TYR A 207 -9.85 1.57 9.15
C TYR A 207 -10.75 0.45 9.63
N GLU A 208 -11.89 0.78 10.24
CA GLU A 208 -12.85 -0.21 10.72
C GLU A 208 -13.45 -1.03 9.58
N MET A 209 -13.71 -0.39 8.43
CA MET A 209 -14.14 -1.07 7.22
C MET A 209 -13.08 -2.08 6.74
N LEU A 210 -11.81 -1.69 6.70
CA LEU A 210 -10.70 -2.57 6.31
C LEU A 210 -10.56 -3.77 7.24
N LEU A 211 -10.71 -3.59 8.56
CA LEU A 211 -10.66 -4.69 9.54
C LEU A 211 -11.77 -5.71 9.28
N MET A 212 -13.00 -5.25 9.05
CA MET A 212 -14.13 -6.12 8.74
C MET A 212 -13.92 -6.83 7.40
N LEU A 213 -13.59 -6.09 6.34
CA LEU A 213 -13.41 -6.65 4.99
C LEU A 213 -12.31 -7.68 4.91
N ARG A 214 -11.19 -7.49 5.63
CA ARG A 214 -10.11 -8.47 5.73
C ARG A 214 -10.55 -9.81 6.29
N SER A 215 -11.59 -9.81 7.15
CA SER A 215 -12.01 -10.97 7.93
C SER A 215 -13.52 -11.22 7.77
N HIS A 216 -13.96 -11.58 6.57
CA HIS A 216 -15.32 -12.02 6.25
C HIS A 216 -16.43 -10.99 6.45
N GLY A 217 -16.16 -9.77 6.87
CA GLY A 217 -17.14 -8.79 7.28
C GLY A 217 -17.47 -8.80 8.77
N TRP A 218 -16.68 -9.53 9.58
CA TRP A 218 -16.83 -9.58 11.05
C TRP A 218 -16.42 -8.28 11.71
N ALA A 219 -17.19 -7.87 12.72
CA ALA A 219 -16.84 -6.77 13.62
C ALA A 219 -15.82 -7.16 14.72
N LYS A 220 -15.42 -8.41 14.81
CA LYS A 220 -14.59 -8.98 15.89
C LYS A 220 -13.24 -8.29 16.12
N ASP A 221 -12.67 -7.69 15.07
CA ASP A 221 -11.39 -6.99 15.13
C ASP A 221 -11.55 -5.50 15.45
N LEU A 222 -12.76 -4.98 15.60
CA LEU A 222 -13.03 -3.59 16.00
C LEU A 222 -12.65 -3.35 17.48
N SER A 223 -12.50 -2.09 17.87
CA SER A 223 -12.42 -1.73 19.29
C SER A 223 -13.70 -2.14 20.03
N GLU A 224 -13.59 -2.36 21.33
CA GLU A 224 -14.75 -2.72 22.18
C GLU A 224 -15.91 -1.75 21.98
N GLU A 225 -15.63 -0.44 22.03
CA GLU A 225 -16.61 0.63 21.81
C GLU A 225 -17.31 0.52 20.45
N SER A 226 -16.52 0.38 19.36
CA SER A 226 -17.05 0.28 17.99
C SER A 226 -17.81 -1.03 17.77
N TYR A 227 -17.35 -2.12 18.41
CA TYR A 227 -18.04 -3.40 18.39
C TYR A 227 -19.41 -3.31 19.06
N GLU A 228 -19.48 -2.80 20.29
CA GLU A 228 -20.74 -2.62 21.04
C GLU A 228 -21.70 -1.69 20.31
N GLN A 229 -21.22 -0.55 19.79
CA GLN A 229 -22.04 0.35 19.01
C GLN A 229 -22.65 -0.36 17.79
N LYS A 230 -21.87 -1.21 17.12
CA LYS A 230 -22.32 -1.93 15.94
C LYS A 230 -23.36 -3.01 16.29
N MET A 231 -23.16 -3.77 17.37
CA MET A 231 -24.14 -4.75 17.86
C MET A 231 -25.45 -4.06 18.24
N ASN A 232 -25.38 -2.99 19.03
CA ASN A 232 -26.56 -2.25 19.50
C ASN A 232 -27.34 -1.60 18.35
N SER A 233 -26.65 -1.04 17.34
CA SER A 233 -27.31 -0.38 16.20
C SER A 233 -28.07 -1.35 15.27
N HIS A 234 -27.82 -2.66 15.40
CA HIS A 234 -28.49 -3.73 14.63
C HIS A 234 -29.33 -4.69 15.51
N ASP A 235 -29.48 -4.37 16.80
CA ASP A 235 -30.22 -5.20 17.77
C ASP A 235 -29.73 -6.65 17.85
N ILE A 236 -28.39 -6.82 17.86
CA ILE A 236 -27.73 -8.13 17.89
C ILE A 236 -27.33 -8.45 19.32
N ASP A 237 -27.87 -9.55 19.87
CA ASP A 237 -27.54 -10.04 21.20
C ASP A 237 -26.21 -10.78 21.28
N ASP A 238 -25.73 -11.05 22.50
CA ASP A 238 -24.44 -11.72 22.76
C ASP A 238 -24.34 -13.12 22.13
N PHE A 239 -25.47 -13.84 22.02
CA PHE A 239 -25.50 -15.19 21.44
C PHE A 239 -25.24 -15.16 19.92
N HIS A 240 -25.81 -14.18 19.21
CA HIS A 240 -25.67 -14.06 17.76
C HIS A 240 -24.44 -13.25 17.36
N SER A 241 -23.88 -12.41 18.24
CA SER A 241 -22.77 -11.50 17.94
C SER A 241 -21.51 -12.18 17.35
N PRO A 242 -21.11 -13.42 17.75
CA PRO A 242 -19.97 -14.11 17.16
C PRO A 242 -20.12 -14.45 15.68
N PHE A 243 -21.34 -14.44 15.15
CA PHE A 243 -21.68 -14.76 13.75
C PHE A 243 -22.31 -13.59 13.02
N ALA A 244 -22.15 -12.37 13.53
CA ALA A 244 -22.63 -11.14 12.88
C ALA A 244 -21.63 -10.65 11.83
N PHE A 245 -22.10 -10.56 10.58
CA PHE A 245 -21.33 -10.09 9.43
C PHE A 245 -22.01 -8.86 8.85
N PHE A 246 -21.32 -7.73 8.80
CA PHE A 246 -21.90 -6.43 8.44
C PHE A 246 -21.68 -6.02 6.99
N VAL A 247 -20.66 -6.58 6.35
CA VAL A 247 -20.28 -6.30 4.96
C VAL A 247 -19.83 -7.59 4.30
N PRO A 248 -19.99 -7.72 2.98
CA PRO A 248 -19.48 -8.89 2.23
C PRO A 248 -17.95 -8.86 2.15
N GLY A 249 -17.29 -9.35 3.20
CA GLY A 249 -15.84 -9.35 3.33
C GLY A 249 -15.15 -10.59 2.77
N PHE A 250 -13.82 -10.60 2.85
CA PHE A 250 -12.94 -11.65 2.34
C PHE A 250 -12.24 -12.39 3.48
N ASN A 251 -11.48 -13.42 3.15
CA ASN A 251 -10.46 -13.98 4.02
C ASN A 251 -9.07 -13.63 3.47
N LEU A 252 -8.60 -12.42 3.78
CA LEU A 252 -7.31 -11.89 3.33
C LEU A 252 -6.36 -11.64 4.50
N ARG A 253 -6.59 -12.31 5.63
CA ARG A 253 -5.72 -12.21 6.80
C ARG A 253 -4.31 -12.70 6.48
N SER A 254 -3.33 -12.00 7.01
CA SER A 254 -1.98 -12.54 7.18
C SER A 254 -1.92 -13.44 8.44
N THR A 255 -0.76 -13.93 8.79
CA THR A 255 -0.52 -14.84 9.90
C THR A 255 0.49 -14.24 10.87
N ASP A 256 0.49 -14.70 12.13
CA ASP A 256 1.51 -14.30 13.10
C ASP A 256 2.91 -14.80 12.73
N LEU A 257 3.02 -15.86 11.91
CA LEU A 257 4.28 -16.28 11.34
C LEU A 257 4.89 -15.21 10.42
N GLN A 258 4.07 -14.61 9.55
CA GLN A 258 4.50 -13.50 8.67
C GLN A 258 4.72 -12.22 9.47
N ALA A 259 3.88 -11.96 10.48
CA ALA A 259 4.02 -10.81 11.37
C ALA A 259 5.31 -10.86 12.20
N PHE A 260 5.72 -12.04 12.66
CA PHE A 260 7.01 -12.24 13.35
C PHE A 260 8.19 -11.76 12.48
N LEU A 261 8.20 -12.19 11.23
CA LEU A 261 9.21 -11.71 10.27
C LEU A 261 9.05 -10.21 10.00
N GLY A 262 7.83 -9.72 9.86
CA GLY A 262 7.52 -8.31 9.63
C GLY A 262 8.12 -7.37 10.68
N LEU A 263 7.98 -7.70 11.96
CA LEU A 263 8.57 -6.94 13.05
C LEU A 263 10.10 -6.84 12.91
N ARG A 264 10.76 -7.95 12.60
CA ARG A 264 12.22 -7.98 12.40
C ARG A 264 12.66 -7.24 11.12
N GLN A 265 11.81 -7.20 10.11
CA GLN A 265 12.08 -6.48 8.86
C GLN A 265 11.89 -4.96 9.00
N ILE A 266 10.92 -4.49 9.79
CA ILE A 266 10.72 -3.06 10.06
C ILE A 266 11.98 -2.43 10.66
N ASP A 267 12.70 -3.14 11.52
CA ASP A 267 13.99 -2.67 12.09
C ASP A 267 15.05 -2.41 11.01
N LYS A 268 14.94 -3.07 9.86
CA LYS A 268 15.85 -2.91 8.71
C LYS A 268 15.35 -1.90 7.68
N ALA A 269 14.14 -1.36 7.84
CA ALA A 269 13.48 -0.56 6.81
C ALA A 269 14.28 0.69 6.42
N GLN A 270 14.83 1.43 7.40
CA GLN A 270 15.62 2.62 7.11
C GLN A 270 16.94 2.26 6.42
N TRP A 271 17.61 1.20 6.87
CA TRP A 271 18.83 0.71 6.21
C TRP A 271 18.57 0.31 4.75
N ALA A 272 17.47 -0.38 4.46
CA ALA A 272 17.09 -0.76 3.10
C ALA A 272 16.80 0.47 2.23
N ALA A 273 16.07 1.45 2.78
CA ALA A 273 15.76 2.70 2.11
C ALA A 273 17.02 3.49 1.74
N ASP A 274 17.96 3.67 2.70
CA ASP A 274 19.19 4.41 2.48
C ASP A 274 20.10 3.78 1.41
N ASN A 275 20.21 2.43 1.41
CA ASN A 275 21.02 1.74 0.40
C ASN A 275 20.39 1.82 -0.98
N ARG A 276 19.06 1.69 -1.10
CA ARG A 276 18.38 1.84 -2.39
C ARG A 276 18.46 3.27 -2.92
N ASN A 277 18.34 4.27 -2.06
CA ASN A 277 18.54 5.67 -2.42
C ASN A 277 19.96 5.92 -2.95
N LYS A 278 20.99 5.44 -2.23
CA LYS A 278 22.40 5.55 -2.69
C LYS A 278 22.59 4.91 -4.06
N ASN A 279 22.03 3.72 -4.29
CA ASN A 279 22.09 3.04 -5.57
C ASN A 279 21.38 3.84 -6.67
N HIS A 280 20.20 4.37 -6.41
CA HIS A 280 19.45 5.21 -7.35
C HIS A 280 20.27 6.42 -7.81
N ILE A 281 20.85 7.16 -6.86
CA ILE A 281 21.68 8.32 -7.14
C ILE A 281 22.96 7.91 -7.93
N LEU A 282 23.57 6.76 -7.58
CA LEU A 282 24.73 6.24 -8.31
C LEU A 282 24.39 5.93 -9.76
N TYR A 283 23.28 5.23 -10.03
CA TYR A 283 22.82 4.95 -11.39
C TYR A 283 22.55 6.24 -12.17
N ALA A 284 21.83 7.19 -11.58
CA ALA A 284 21.55 8.47 -12.22
C ALA A 284 22.83 9.21 -12.61
N ARG A 285 23.81 9.29 -11.72
CA ARG A 285 25.11 9.94 -11.96
C ARG A 285 25.94 9.22 -13.03
N THR A 286 25.86 7.88 -13.09
CA THR A 286 26.66 7.08 -14.02
C THR A 286 26.05 7.07 -15.42
N LEU A 287 24.73 7.06 -15.51
CA LEU A 287 24.00 6.84 -16.76
C LEU A 287 23.46 8.11 -17.41
N HIS A 288 23.63 9.29 -16.80
CA HIS A 288 23.00 10.57 -17.24
C HIS A 288 23.30 10.97 -18.68
N ASN A 289 24.44 10.51 -19.25
CA ASN A 289 24.82 10.79 -20.64
C ASN A 289 24.30 9.74 -21.64
N PHE A 290 23.70 8.65 -21.17
CA PHE A 290 23.34 7.51 -22.02
C PHE A 290 21.82 7.29 -22.09
N VAL A 291 21.09 7.69 -21.05
CA VAL A 291 19.64 7.47 -20.94
C VAL A 291 18.96 8.67 -20.32
N GLU A 292 17.71 8.88 -20.68
CA GLU A 292 16.80 9.69 -19.87
C GLU A 292 16.28 8.83 -18.73
N TYR A 293 16.27 9.35 -17.50
CA TYR A 293 15.85 8.61 -16.34
C TYR A 293 14.76 9.36 -15.57
N GLN A 294 14.03 8.62 -14.75
CA GLN A 294 12.94 9.12 -13.94
C GLN A 294 13.40 10.26 -13.02
N LYS A 295 12.70 11.41 -13.05
CA LYS A 295 13.01 12.59 -12.24
C LYS A 295 12.36 12.48 -10.86
N TRP A 296 13.04 12.96 -9.83
CA TRP A 296 12.55 12.93 -8.44
C TRP A 296 12.64 14.29 -7.73
N GLY A 297 13.24 15.33 -8.35
CA GLY A 297 13.45 16.65 -7.71
C GLY A 297 14.25 16.53 -6.42
N ASP A 298 13.75 17.13 -5.36
CA ASP A 298 14.34 17.11 -4.01
C ASP A 298 13.80 15.96 -3.12
N ASN A 299 13.02 15.04 -3.68
CA ASN A 299 12.47 13.91 -2.96
C ASN A 299 13.56 12.84 -2.69
N PHE A 300 13.24 11.90 -1.79
CA PHE A 300 14.12 10.78 -1.42
C PHE A 300 13.59 9.48 -2.07
N PRO A 301 14.08 9.10 -3.27
CA PRO A 301 13.65 7.89 -3.97
C PRO A 301 14.20 6.63 -3.28
N VAL A 302 13.35 5.61 -3.17
CA VAL A 302 13.73 4.27 -2.70
C VAL A 302 13.34 3.26 -3.77
N SER A 303 14.09 3.30 -4.90
CA SER A 303 13.66 2.56 -6.08
C SER A 303 13.73 1.06 -5.90
N ILE A 304 12.68 0.39 -6.36
CA ILE A 304 12.68 -1.05 -6.57
C ILE A 304 13.53 -1.41 -7.79
N SER A 305 13.49 -0.55 -8.80
CA SER A 305 14.24 -0.65 -10.05
C SER A 305 14.58 0.75 -10.56
N PHE A 306 15.70 0.91 -11.26
CA PHE A 306 16.05 2.19 -11.89
C PHE A 306 15.31 2.32 -13.22
N GLY A 307 14.41 3.30 -13.32
CA GLY A 307 13.64 3.59 -14.53
C GLY A 307 14.44 4.46 -15.49
N ALA A 308 14.57 4.02 -16.74
CA ALA A 308 15.26 4.75 -17.78
C ALA A 308 14.62 4.54 -19.15
N LEU A 309 14.70 5.58 -19.99
CA LEU A 309 14.29 5.55 -21.39
C LEU A 309 15.56 5.54 -22.27
N ALA A 310 15.64 4.63 -23.22
CA ALA A 310 16.67 4.63 -24.23
C ALA A 310 16.50 5.85 -25.14
N GLN A 311 17.61 6.51 -25.50
CA GLN A 311 17.56 7.68 -26.39
C GLN A 311 17.39 7.30 -27.86
N ASN A 312 17.71 6.06 -28.24
CA ASN A 312 17.52 5.51 -29.59
C ASN A 312 17.05 4.06 -29.49
N GLU A 313 16.25 3.62 -30.46
CA GLU A 313 15.89 2.23 -30.66
C GLU A 313 17.09 1.37 -31.10
#